data_1f53b753dbd4b5d4e01c34d15b271921
#
_entry.id   1f53b753dbd4b5d4e01c34d15b271921
#
_cell.length_a   1.000
_cell.length_b   1.000
_cell.length_c   1.000
_cell.angle_alpha   90.00
_cell.angle_beta   90.00
_cell.angle_gamma   90.00
#
_symmetry.space_group_name_H-M   'P 1'
#
loop_
_entity.id
_entity.type
_entity.pdbx_description
1 polymer ?
#
loop_
_entity_poly.entity_id
_entity_poly.type
_entity_poly.pdbx_seq_one_letter_code
_entity_poly.pdbx_strand_id
1 'polypeptide(L)'
;LKRRGVDVVARTSVSHVDTGANLGATVHYRQGDDGEERTAYGEVVLAAIGRMPNTDADWFASNGIALDERGYVLTDAYGRTNVEGVWALGDITPGHALAHRAFEQGITIAETIAGLDPKPVVDETVPQVVFSFPEAASVGLTLSEAKSRDTIVDPQETAYPMLSNSRMLMSGEGGSMTIVSGAMADAPDVPLVLGVHIVSPIASDLIAEAEQLVGNHVPLADAAKLIHPHPTFSESFGEALLKADG
;
A
#
# COMPACT_ATOMS: atom_id res chain seq x y z
N LEU A 1 -8.58 -15.98 4.12
CA LEU A 1 -7.78 -17.04 3.53
C LEU A 1 -8.06 -18.38 4.23
N LYS A 2 -7.83 -18.54 5.54
CA LYS A 2 -8.04 -19.82 6.28
C LYS A 2 -9.44 -20.42 6.10
N ARG A 3 -10.51 -19.58 6.14
CA ARG A 3 -11.90 -20.06 5.91
C ARG A 3 -12.14 -20.61 4.48
N ARG A 4 -11.21 -20.38 3.56
CA ARG A 4 -11.22 -20.88 2.18
C ARG A 4 -10.29 -22.06 1.95
N GLY A 5 -9.79 -22.67 3.02
CA GLY A 5 -8.90 -23.84 2.96
C GLY A 5 -7.45 -23.50 2.58
N VAL A 6 -7.04 -22.24 2.73
CA VAL A 6 -5.64 -21.82 2.50
C VAL A 6 -4.89 -21.88 3.81
N ASP A 7 -3.85 -22.71 3.88
CA ASP A 7 -2.91 -22.73 4.99
C ASP A 7 -1.93 -21.56 4.85
N VAL A 8 -1.88 -20.71 5.88
CA VAL A 8 -0.96 -19.58 5.95
C VAL A 8 0.07 -19.85 7.03
N VAL A 9 1.32 -20.05 6.63
CA VAL A 9 2.46 -20.25 7.53
C VAL A 9 3.33 -18.99 7.49
N ALA A 10 3.12 -18.11 8.47
CA ALA A 10 3.83 -16.84 8.56
C ALA A 10 5.17 -16.98 9.32
N ARG A 11 6.04 -15.99 9.19
CA ARG A 11 7.39 -15.94 9.78
C ARG A 11 8.22 -17.15 9.38
N THR A 12 8.28 -17.39 8.08
CA THR A 12 8.94 -18.55 7.46
C THR A 12 10.04 -18.08 6.52
N SER A 13 11.17 -18.78 6.54
CA SER A 13 12.21 -18.72 5.52
C SER A 13 12.23 -20.02 4.72
N VAL A 14 12.20 -19.89 3.38
CA VAL A 14 12.37 -21.03 2.48
C VAL A 14 13.86 -21.28 2.29
N SER A 15 14.32 -22.53 2.50
CA SER A 15 15.71 -22.91 2.32
C SER A 15 15.98 -23.38 0.88
N HIS A 16 15.15 -24.25 0.36
CA HIS A 16 15.26 -24.75 -1.01
C HIS A 16 13.95 -25.40 -1.49
N VAL A 17 13.89 -25.71 -2.76
CA VAL A 17 12.77 -26.40 -3.40
C VAL A 17 13.33 -27.61 -4.17
N ASP A 18 12.86 -28.79 -3.81
CA ASP A 18 13.19 -30.02 -4.52
C ASP A 18 12.13 -30.29 -5.60
N THR A 19 12.60 -30.35 -6.85
CA THR A 19 11.79 -30.81 -7.97
C THR A 19 12.09 -32.28 -8.24
N GLY A 20 11.17 -33.16 -7.83
CA GLY A 20 11.32 -34.61 -7.98
C GLY A 20 11.12 -35.09 -9.43
N ALA A 21 11.34 -36.41 -9.64
CA ALA A 21 11.09 -37.06 -10.94
C ALA A 21 9.58 -37.14 -11.30
N ASN A 22 8.69 -36.89 -10.34
CA ASN A 22 7.25 -36.84 -10.52
C ASN A 22 6.78 -35.38 -10.64
N LEU A 23 5.54 -35.18 -11.14
CA LEU A 23 4.91 -33.86 -11.17
C LEU A 23 4.82 -33.27 -9.75
N GLY A 24 5.23 -32.01 -9.60
CA GLY A 24 5.21 -31.30 -8.34
C GLY A 24 6.59 -31.01 -7.74
N ALA A 25 6.59 -30.31 -6.61
CA ALA A 25 7.81 -29.98 -5.89
C ALA A 25 7.57 -29.96 -4.37
N THR A 26 8.65 -30.17 -3.63
CA THR A 26 8.67 -30.09 -2.15
C THR A 26 9.42 -28.83 -1.74
N VAL A 27 8.73 -27.94 -1.05
CA VAL A 27 9.32 -26.71 -0.48
C VAL A 27 9.81 -27.02 0.92
N HIS A 28 11.07 -26.76 1.20
CA HIS A 28 11.68 -26.87 2.52
C HIS A 28 11.72 -25.48 3.18
N TYR A 29 11.22 -25.39 4.40
CA TYR A 29 11.13 -24.11 5.09
C TYR A 29 11.31 -24.26 6.61
N ARG A 30 11.68 -23.16 7.26
CA ARG A 30 11.74 -23.05 8.72
C ARG A 30 10.79 -21.95 9.19
N GLN A 31 10.10 -22.20 10.29
CA GLN A 31 9.22 -21.23 10.92
C GLN A 31 9.86 -20.69 12.19
N GLY A 32 10.12 -19.36 12.21
CA GLY A 32 10.91 -18.72 13.26
C GLY A 32 12.41 -18.92 13.08
N ASP A 33 13.21 -18.24 13.89
CA ASP A 33 14.68 -18.21 13.75
C ASP A 33 15.34 -19.56 14.14
N ASP A 34 14.75 -20.27 15.10
CA ASP A 34 15.25 -21.55 15.63
C ASP A 34 14.35 -22.74 15.25
N GLY A 35 13.47 -22.56 14.26
CA GLY A 35 12.50 -23.56 13.87
C GLY A 35 13.13 -24.80 13.22
N GLU A 36 12.60 -25.98 13.52
CA GLU A 36 12.94 -27.20 12.78
C GLU A 36 12.54 -27.08 11.31
N GLU A 37 13.30 -27.72 10.44
CA GLU A 37 12.97 -27.75 9.02
C GLU A 37 11.70 -28.56 8.80
N ARG A 38 10.80 -27.99 8.01
CA ARG A 38 9.51 -28.56 7.62
C ARG A 38 9.41 -28.59 6.11
N THR A 39 8.49 -29.37 5.61
CA THR A 39 8.24 -29.50 4.18
C THR A 39 6.78 -29.27 3.85
N ALA A 40 6.52 -28.74 2.65
CA ALA A 40 5.20 -28.68 2.06
C ALA A 40 5.30 -29.15 0.60
N TYR A 41 4.42 -30.04 0.19
CA TYR A 41 4.34 -30.53 -1.18
C TYR A 41 3.26 -29.77 -1.95
N GLY A 42 3.53 -29.45 -3.22
CA GLY A 42 2.56 -28.90 -4.15
C GLY A 42 2.77 -29.40 -5.56
N GLU A 43 1.69 -29.61 -6.31
CA GLU A 43 1.78 -29.92 -7.75
C GLU A 43 2.35 -28.76 -8.55
N VAL A 44 2.13 -27.54 -8.06
CA VAL A 44 2.69 -26.29 -8.62
C VAL A 44 3.23 -25.46 -7.46
N VAL A 45 4.42 -24.91 -7.61
CA VAL A 45 5.03 -23.95 -6.68
C VAL A 45 5.18 -22.62 -7.37
N LEU A 46 4.57 -21.56 -6.80
CA LEU A 46 4.69 -20.19 -7.25
C LEU A 46 5.64 -19.43 -6.32
N ALA A 47 6.75 -18.93 -6.87
CA ALA A 47 7.64 -18.00 -6.15
C ALA A 47 7.14 -16.56 -6.36
N ALA A 48 6.69 -15.93 -5.28
CA ALA A 48 6.22 -14.54 -5.25
C ALA A 48 6.92 -13.78 -4.10
N ILE A 49 8.26 -13.83 -4.08
CA ILE A 49 9.12 -13.42 -2.97
C ILE A 49 9.64 -11.98 -3.08
N GLY A 50 9.10 -11.19 -4.00
CA GLY A 50 9.46 -9.79 -4.19
C GLY A 50 9.90 -9.44 -5.60
N ARG A 51 10.37 -8.21 -5.76
CA ARG A 51 10.87 -7.64 -7.01
C ARG A 51 12.24 -7.01 -6.76
N MET A 52 13.07 -6.99 -7.78
CA MET A 52 14.33 -6.26 -7.83
C MET A 52 14.31 -5.30 -9.03
N PRO A 53 14.96 -4.14 -8.95
CA PRO A 53 15.09 -3.26 -10.11
C PRO A 53 15.91 -3.97 -11.19
N ASN A 54 15.52 -3.79 -12.45
CA ASN A 54 16.27 -4.32 -13.59
C ASN A 54 17.26 -3.27 -14.09
N THR A 55 18.36 -3.11 -13.37
CA THR A 55 19.40 -2.10 -13.57
C THR A 55 20.80 -2.71 -13.78
N ASP A 56 20.86 -4.02 -14.04
CA ASP A 56 22.12 -4.75 -14.23
C ASP A 56 22.82 -4.46 -15.59
N ALA A 57 22.14 -3.74 -16.48
CA ALA A 57 22.71 -3.43 -17.79
C ALA A 57 23.92 -2.47 -17.67
N ASP A 58 25.00 -2.80 -18.35
CA ASP A 58 26.27 -2.04 -18.34
C ASP A 58 26.09 -0.54 -18.64
N TRP A 59 25.06 -0.16 -19.38
CA TRP A 59 24.82 1.22 -19.77
C TRP A 59 24.49 2.13 -18.56
N PHE A 60 23.95 1.62 -17.45
CA PHE A 60 23.76 2.42 -16.24
C PHE A 60 25.11 2.91 -15.70
N ALA A 61 26.05 1.99 -15.50
CA ALA A 61 27.38 2.31 -15.01
C ALA A 61 28.20 3.13 -16.02
N SER A 62 28.12 2.77 -17.33
CA SER A 62 28.89 3.47 -18.39
C SER A 62 28.42 4.92 -18.60
N ASN A 63 27.19 5.25 -18.26
CA ASN A 63 26.65 6.62 -18.26
C ASN A 63 26.74 7.31 -16.89
N GLY A 64 27.35 6.68 -15.91
CA GLY A 64 27.58 7.28 -14.58
C GLY A 64 26.29 7.45 -13.76
N ILE A 65 25.23 6.69 -14.06
CA ILE A 65 23.98 6.74 -13.30
C ILE A 65 24.19 6.10 -11.94
N ALA A 66 23.93 6.84 -10.87
CA ALA A 66 24.09 6.38 -9.49
C ALA A 66 22.98 5.41 -9.09
N LEU A 67 23.37 4.27 -8.54
CA LEU A 67 22.47 3.26 -7.96
C LEU A 67 22.72 3.16 -6.45
N ASP A 68 21.69 2.78 -5.71
CA ASP A 68 21.85 2.41 -4.31
C ASP A 68 22.39 0.97 -4.16
N GLU A 69 22.62 0.52 -2.91
CA GLU A 69 23.13 -0.82 -2.58
C GLU A 69 22.18 -1.95 -3.04
N ARG A 70 20.92 -1.65 -3.29
CA ARG A 70 19.88 -2.59 -3.75
C ARG A 70 19.67 -2.54 -5.26
N GLY A 71 20.40 -1.68 -5.97
CA GLY A 71 20.34 -1.50 -7.42
C GLY A 71 19.29 -0.50 -7.88
N TYR A 72 18.61 0.26 -7.01
CA TYR A 72 17.68 1.30 -7.44
C TYR A 72 18.43 2.54 -7.90
N VAL A 73 17.89 3.18 -8.95
CA VAL A 73 18.40 4.47 -9.43
C VAL A 73 18.09 5.55 -8.40
N LEU A 74 19.12 6.27 -7.95
CA LEU A 74 18.98 7.39 -7.02
C LEU A 74 18.41 8.61 -7.75
N THR A 75 17.34 9.17 -7.22
CA THR A 75 16.66 10.36 -7.73
C THR A 75 16.34 11.35 -6.62
N ASP A 76 16.16 12.62 -7.00
CA ASP A 76 15.48 13.58 -6.14
C ASP A 76 13.94 13.35 -6.17
N ALA A 77 13.19 14.19 -5.43
CA ALA A 77 11.73 14.10 -5.35
C ALA A 77 11.02 14.36 -6.70
N TYR A 78 11.73 14.93 -7.68
CA TYR A 78 11.24 15.23 -9.02
C TYR A 78 11.75 14.25 -10.08
N GLY A 79 12.34 13.13 -9.66
CA GLY A 79 12.86 12.08 -10.54
C GLY A 79 14.19 12.41 -11.23
N ARG A 80 14.88 13.53 -10.87
CA ARG A 80 16.19 13.84 -11.45
C ARG A 80 17.24 12.89 -10.90
N THR A 81 18.05 12.32 -11.81
CA THR A 81 19.22 11.54 -11.42
C THR A 81 20.42 12.46 -11.17
N ASN A 82 21.57 11.89 -10.80
CA ASN A 82 22.85 12.59 -10.72
C ASN A 82 23.41 13.01 -12.09
N VAL A 83 22.85 12.52 -13.20
CA VAL A 83 23.28 12.85 -14.57
C VAL A 83 22.34 13.91 -15.15
N GLU A 84 22.85 15.06 -15.54
CA GLU A 84 22.07 16.15 -16.13
C GLU A 84 21.31 15.67 -17.38
N GLY A 85 20.01 16.01 -17.46
CA GLY A 85 19.14 15.61 -18.56
C GLY A 85 18.64 14.17 -18.48
N VAL A 86 18.91 13.44 -17.38
CA VAL A 86 18.45 12.06 -17.17
C VAL A 86 17.55 11.99 -15.95
N TRP A 87 16.36 11.45 -16.14
CA TRP A 87 15.36 11.20 -15.09
C TRP A 87 15.08 9.70 -14.97
N ALA A 88 14.61 9.26 -13.81
CA ALA A 88 14.14 7.91 -13.58
C ALA A 88 12.84 7.92 -12.78
N LEU A 89 11.98 6.93 -13.05
CA LEU A 89 10.68 6.75 -12.38
C LEU A 89 10.29 5.27 -12.31
N GLY A 90 9.26 4.98 -11.54
CA GLY A 90 8.65 3.66 -11.45
C GLY A 90 9.51 2.64 -10.71
N ASP A 91 9.42 1.38 -11.13
CA ASP A 91 9.95 0.21 -10.42
C ASP A 91 11.48 0.20 -10.28
N ILE A 92 12.19 1.01 -11.04
CA ILE A 92 13.66 1.15 -10.93
C ILE A 92 14.08 2.22 -9.92
N THR A 93 13.15 2.95 -9.32
CA THR A 93 13.42 3.94 -8.25
C THR A 93 12.95 3.42 -6.90
N PRO A 94 13.54 3.86 -5.77
CA PRO A 94 13.09 3.47 -4.44
C PRO A 94 11.60 3.82 -4.22
N GLY A 95 10.91 3.00 -3.42
CA GLY A 95 9.50 3.18 -3.06
C GLY A 95 8.60 2.05 -3.57
N HIS A 96 7.29 2.31 -3.67
CA HIS A 96 6.33 1.31 -4.09
C HIS A 96 6.39 1.02 -5.59
N ALA A 97 6.56 -0.26 -5.96
CA ALA A 97 6.50 -0.72 -7.35
C ALA A 97 5.04 -0.81 -7.82
N LEU A 98 4.44 0.36 -8.16
CA LEU A 98 3.03 0.51 -8.51
C LEU A 98 2.88 1.36 -9.77
N ALA A 99 2.10 0.89 -10.73
CA ALA A 99 1.93 1.55 -12.03
C ALA A 99 1.37 2.98 -11.90
N HIS A 100 0.37 3.20 -11.06
CA HIS A 100 -0.23 4.53 -10.84
C HIS A 100 0.75 5.52 -10.17
N ARG A 101 1.65 5.04 -9.29
CA ARG A 101 2.76 5.85 -8.79
C ARG A 101 3.68 6.30 -9.93
N ALA A 102 4.04 5.37 -10.82
CA ALA A 102 4.90 5.67 -11.96
C ALA A 102 4.22 6.64 -12.95
N PHE A 103 2.89 6.56 -13.13
CA PHE A 103 2.14 7.52 -13.96
C PHE A 103 2.26 8.94 -13.40
N GLU A 104 2.03 9.12 -12.11
CA GLU A 104 2.11 10.43 -11.46
C GLU A 104 3.56 10.98 -11.44
N GLN A 105 4.54 10.11 -11.18
CA GLN A 105 5.95 10.49 -11.34
C GLN A 105 6.28 10.96 -12.75
N GLY A 106 5.72 10.30 -13.78
CA GLY A 106 5.89 10.71 -15.18
C GLY A 106 5.31 12.08 -15.48
N ILE A 107 4.14 12.40 -14.93
CA ILE A 107 3.52 13.74 -15.02
C ILE A 107 4.42 14.77 -14.32
N THR A 108 4.82 14.50 -13.09
CA THR A 108 5.72 15.38 -12.31
C THR A 108 7.03 15.66 -13.06
N ILE A 109 7.64 14.67 -13.68
CA ILE A 109 8.86 14.84 -14.49
C ILE A 109 8.58 15.71 -15.73
N ALA A 110 7.50 15.42 -16.47
CA ALA A 110 7.16 16.17 -17.68
C ALA A 110 6.87 17.65 -17.37
N GLU A 111 6.14 17.95 -16.32
CA GLU A 111 5.86 19.31 -15.85
C GLU A 111 7.13 20.02 -15.38
N THR A 112 8.01 19.32 -14.67
CA THR A 112 9.32 19.85 -14.25
C THR A 112 10.19 20.22 -15.46
N ILE A 113 10.25 19.37 -16.49
CA ILE A 113 10.98 19.64 -17.74
C ILE A 113 10.36 20.86 -18.47
N ALA A 114 9.05 21.01 -18.42
CA ALA A 114 8.34 22.15 -19.00
C ALA A 114 8.52 23.46 -18.21
N GLY A 115 9.21 23.44 -17.07
CA GLY A 115 9.43 24.61 -16.23
C GLY A 115 8.21 24.98 -15.37
N LEU A 116 7.26 24.07 -15.19
CA LEU A 116 6.17 24.18 -14.24
C LEU A 116 6.67 23.82 -12.83
N ASP A 117 5.83 24.10 -11.83
CA ASP A 117 6.13 23.81 -10.42
C ASP A 117 5.17 22.72 -9.87
N PRO A 118 5.35 21.46 -10.30
CA PRO A 118 4.50 20.37 -9.82
C PRO A 118 4.78 20.01 -8.37
N LYS A 119 3.78 19.41 -7.71
CA LYS A 119 4.01 18.75 -6.42
C LYS A 119 4.72 17.41 -6.66
N PRO A 120 5.74 17.07 -5.86
CA PRO A 120 6.35 15.74 -5.94
C PRO A 120 5.39 14.64 -5.46
N VAL A 121 5.57 13.42 -5.96
CA VAL A 121 4.82 12.26 -5.47
C VAL A 121 5.30 11.90 -4.06
N VAL A 122 4.34 11.81 -3.14
CA VAL A 122 4.59 11.40 -1.74
C VAL A 122 4.13 9.95 -1.59
N ASP A 123 5.04 9.02 -1.33
CA ASP A 123 4.75 7.58 -1.28
C ASP A 123 3.66 7.21 -0.25
N GLU A 124 3.51 7.98 0.84
CA GLU A 124 2.47 7.77 1.85
C GLU A 124 1.05 8.00 1.33
N THR A 125 0.89 8.85 0.31
CA THR A 125 -0.42 9.13 -0.29
C THR A 125 -0.71 8.24 -1.50
N VAL A 126 0.20 7.33 -1.86
CA VAL A 126 -0.01 6.40 -2.97
C VAL A 126 -0.84 5.20 -2.50
N PRO A 127 -2.07 5.00 -3.02
CA PRO A 127 -2.89 3.87 -2.65
C PRO A 127 -2.25 2.54 -3.03
N GLN A 128 -2.27 1.58 -2.13
CA GLN A 128 -1.79 0.22 -2.36
C GLN A 128 -2.99 -0.72 -2.44
N VAL A 129 -3.03 -1.59 -3.44
CA VAL A 129 -4.11 -2.55 -3.65
C VAL A 129 -3.56 -3.94 -3.88
N VAL A 130 -4.12 -4.92 -3.16
CA VAL A 130 -3.93 -6.34 -3.39
C VAL A 130 -5.23 -6.91 -3.95
N PHE A 131 -5.22 -7.30 -5.23
CA PHE A 131 -6.37 -7.84 -5.96
C PHE A 131 -6.62 -9.31 -5.64
N SER A 132 -6.68 -9.63 -4.35
CA SER A 132 -7.16 -10.92 -3.84
C SER A 132 -8.69 -10.93 -3.78
N PHE A 133 -9.27 -12.01 -3.25
CA PHE A 133 -10.71 -12.05 -2.97
C PHE A 133 -10.94 -12.47 -1.51
N PRO A 134 -11.44 -11.59 -0.63
CA PRO A 134 -11.69 -10.15 -0.88
C PRO A 134 -10.40 -9.38 -1.19
N GLU A 135 -10.54 -8.22 -1.82
CA GLU A 135 -9.45 -7.29 -2.05
C GLU A 135 -8.97 -6.66 -0.73
N ALA A 136 -7.73 -6.20 -0.70
CA ALA A 136 -7.22 -5.36 0.37
C ALA A 136 -6.63 -4.08 -0.23
N ALA A 137 -7.00 -2.93 0.31
CA ALA A 137 -6.47 -1.64 -0.11
C ALA A 137 -6.09 -0.80 1.09
N SER A 138 -5.07 0.04 0.94
CA SER A 138 -4.60 0.94 1.99
C SER A 138 -3.98 2.20 1.42
N VAL A 139 -4.12 3.30 2.14
CA VAL A 139 -3.43 4.57 1.90
C VAL A 139 -3.16 5.25 3.23
N GLY A 140 -2.06 6.00 3.33
CA GLY A 140 -1.66 6.70 4.55
C GLY A 140 -1.06 5.77 5.61
N LEU A 141 -1.06 6.25 6.84
CA LEU A 141 -0.36 5.63 7.95
C LEU A 141 -1.17 4.52 8.62
N THR A 142 -0.49 3.50 9.08
CA THR A 142 -1.01 2.59 10.11
C THR A 142 -0.95 3.26 11.48
N LEU A 143 -1.72 2.78 12.45
CA LEU A 143 -1.65 3.27 13.83
C LEU A 143 -0.23 3.18 14.42
N SER A 144 0.50 2.12 14.09
CA SER A 144 1.89 1.92 14.57
C SER A 144 2.84 2.98 14.02
N GLU A 145 2.71 3.30 12.74
CA GLU A 145 3.51 4.36 12.09
C GLU A 145 3.13 5.74 12.64
N ALA A 146 1.83 6.02 12.79
CA ALA A 146 1.37 7.27 13.40
C ALA A 146 1.92 7.46 14.81
N LYS A 147 1.90 6.42 15.64
CA LYS A 147 2.48 6.43 17.01
C LYS A 147 3.99 6.60 17.06
N SER A 148 4.70 6.24 15.99
CA SER A 148 6.16 6.38 15.92
C SER A 148 6.63 7.78 15.52
N ARG A 149 5.70 8.69 15.17
CA ARG A 149 6.01 10.05 14.72
C ARG A 149 5.77 11.08 15.81
N ASP A 150 6.81 11.75 16.24
CA ASP A 150 6.74 12.84 17.22
C ASP A 150 5.90 14.04 16.74
N THR A 151 5.65 14.12 15.43
CA THR A 151 4.81 15.17 14.81
C THR A 151 3.32 14.89 14.87
N ILE A 152 2.91 13.71 15.33
CA ILE A 152 1.50 13.29 15.43
C ILE A 152 1.10 13.16 16.90
N VAL A 153 -0.02 13.77 17.23
CA VAL A 153 -0.59 13.79 18.59
C VAL A 153 -1.88 12.98 18.59
N ASP A 154 -2.08 12.20 19.65
CA ASP A 154 -3.28 11.40 19.93
C ASP A 154 -3.74 10.52 18.74
N PRO A 155 -2.85 9.70 18.15
CA PRO A 155 -3.23 8.83 17.05
C PRO A 155 -4.18 7.72 17.53
N GLN A 156 -5.33 7.61 16.85
CA GLN A 156 -6.40 6.65 17.12
C GLN A 156 -6.64 5.74 15.92
N GLU A 157 -7.20 4.57 16.16
CA GLU A 157 -7.63 3.63 15.13
C GLU A 157 -9.09 3.24 15.38
N THR A 158 -9.94 3.43 14.39
CA THR A 158 -11.36 3.07 14.45
C THR A 158 -11.68 2.04 13.37
N ALA A 159 -12.02 0.84 13.81
CA ALA A 159 -12.48 -0.23 12.93
C ALA A 159 -13.99 -0.17 12.72
N TYR A 160 -14.43 -0.33 11.45
CA TYR A 160 -15.83 -0.39 11.05
C TYR A 160 -16.11 -1.66 10.26
N PRO A 161 -16.97 -2.58 10.77
CA PRO A 161 -17.43 -3.74 10.01
C PRO A 161 -18.48 -3.29 8.97
N MET A 162 -18.25 -3.62 7.70
CA MET A 162 -19.15 -3.21 6.60
C MET A 162 -20.43 -4.08 6.50
N LEU A 163 -20.71 -4.91 7.48
CA LEU A 163 -21.82 -5.88 7.48
C LEU A 163 -23.21 -5.24 7.53
N SER A 164 -23.34 -4.01 8.01
CA SER A 164 -24.61 -3.27 8.08
C SER A 164 -24.94 -2.51 6.79
N ASN A 165 -24.00 -2.43 5.86
CA ASN A 165 -24.23 -1.75 4.59
C ASN A 165 -25.22 -2.50 3.70
N SER A 166 -26.24 -1.81 3.17
CA SER A 166 -27.30 -2.40 2.36
C SER A 166 -26.76 -3.12 1.11
N ARG A 167 -25.76 -2.56 0.43
CA ARG A 167 -25.15 -3.17 -0.76
C ARG A 167 -24.32 -4.40 -0.41
N MET A 168 -23.63 -4.41 0.74
CA MET A 168 -22.95 -5.60 1.24
C MET A 168 -23.93 -6.73 1.56
N LEU A 169 -25.05 -6.42 2.21
CA LEU A 169 -26.11 -7.40 2.49
C LEU A 169 -26.70 -7.98 1.20
N MET A 170 -26.94 -7.14 0.19
CA MET A 170 -27.47 -7.59 -1.11
C MET A 170 -26.47 -8.47 -1.87
N SER A 171 -25.19 -8.22 -1.77
CA SER A 171 -24.14 -9.03 -2.41
C SER A 171 -23.87 -10.35 -1.67
N GLY A 172 -24.32 -10.49 -0.41
CA GLY A 172 -23.96 -11.61 0.46
C GLY A 172 -22.50 -11.61 0.89
N GLU A 173 -21.81 -10.51 0.70
CA GLU A 173 -20.41 -10.32 0.99
C GLU A 173 -20.23 -9.54 2.30
N GLY A 174 -18.99 -9.37 2.74
CA GLY A 174 -18.65 -8.60 3.92
C GLY A 174 -17.28 -7.98 3.79
N GLY A 175 -17.00 -7.06 4.68
CA GLY A 175 -15.72 -6.38 4.71
C GLY A 175 -15.49 -5.66 6.02
N SER A 176 -14.34 -5.02 6.12
CA SER A 176 -13.98 -4.12 7.21
C SER A 176 -13.19 -2.94 6.67
N MET A 177 -13.38 -1.81 7.30
CA MET A 177 -12.62 -0.59 7.06
C MET A 177 -12.02 -0.13 8.38
N THR A 178 -10.83 0.41 8.33
CA THR A 178 -10.14 0.99 9.48
C THR A 178 -9.73 2.41 9.12
N ILE A 179 -10.12 3.37 9.94
CA ILE A 179 -9.71 4.77 9.87
C ILE A 179 -8.62 4.99 10.91
N VAL A 180 -7.49 5.54 10.50
CA VAL A 180 -6.46 6.06 11.40
C VAL A 180 -6.58 7.57 11.40
N SER A 181 -6.76 8.14 12.58
CA SER A 181 -6.88 9.60 12.80
C SER A 181 -5.87 10.07 13.83
N GLY A 182 -5.63 11.36 13.86
CA GLY A 182 -4.75 12.04 14.82
C GLY A 182 -4.48 13.46 14.38
N ALA A 183 -3.98 14.29 15.28
CA ALA A 183 -3.69 15.68 14.99
C ALA A 183 -2.20 15.91 14.73
N MET A 184 -1.86 16.95 13.99
CA MET A 184 -0.47 17.41 13.87
C MET A 184 -0.08 18.18 15.13
N ALA A 185 1.17 18.06 15.56
CA ALA A 185 1.66 18.68 16.81
C ALA A 185 1.56 20.23 16.81
N ASP A 186 1.57 20.84 15.64
CA ASP A 186 1.38 22.29 15.47
C ASP A 186 -0.10 22.70 15.40
N ALA A 187 -1.03 21.73 15.25
CA ALA A 187 -2.49 21.94 15.26
C ALA A 187 -3.20 20.81 16.06
N PRO A 188 -2.95 20.69 17.38
CA PRO A 188 -3.35 19.51 18.15
C PRO A 188 -4.86 19.38 18.35
N ASP A 189 -5.62 20.43 18.12
CA ASP A 189 -7.08 20.43 18.28
C ASP A 189 -7.84 20.05 16.99
N VAL A 190 -7.11 19.72 15.90
CA VAL A 190 -7.69 19.39 14.60
C VAL A 190 -7.27 17.99 14.17
N PRO A 191 -8.01 16.93 14.57
CA PRO A 191 -7.75 15.59 14.07
C PRO A 191 -7.93 15.49 12.56
N LEU A 192 -7.00 14.83 11.88
CA LEU A 192 -6.99 14.59 10.43
C LEU A 192 -7.26 13.11 10.15
N VAL A 193 -7.67 12.79 8.93
CA VAL A 193 -7.63 11.43 8.40
C VAL A 193 -6.18 11.14 7.99
N LEU A 194 -5.48 10.29 8.75
CA LEU A 194 -4.07 9.97 8.54
C LEU A 194 -3.86 8.68 7.74
N GLY A 195 -4.84 7.81 7.73
CA GLY A 195 -4.76 6.57 6.98
C GLY A 195 -6.09 5.82 6.92
N VAL A 196 -6.26 5.04 5.87
CA VAL A 196 -7.44 4.19 5.66
C VAL A 196 -7.01 2.83 5.13
N HIS A 197 -7.54 1.77 5.73
CA HIS A 197 -7.25 0.39 5.37
C HIS A 197 -8.56 -0.38 5.19
N ILE A 198 -8.74 -1.01 4.02
CA ILE A 198 -10.00 -1.64 3.62
C ILE A 198 -9.73 -3.09 3.24
N VAL A 199 -10.57 -4.00 3.72
CA VAL A 199 -10.68 -5.37 3.20
C VAL A 199 -12.13 -5.58 2.79
N SER A 200 -12.38 -5.62 1.49
CA SER A 200 -13.75 -5.77 0.95
C SER A 200 -13.70 -6.26 -0.50
N PRO A 201 -14.81 -6.75 -1.07
CA PRO A 201 -14.85 -7.16 -2.49
C PRO A 201 -14.56 -6.03 -3.49
N ILE A 202 -14.62 -4.78 -3.03
CA ILE A 202 -14.49 -3.56 -3.84
C ILE A 202 -13.54 -2.53 -3.20
N ALA A 203 -12.55 -3.01 -2.45
CA ALA A 203 -11.61 -2.13 -1.75
C ALA A 203 -10.83 -1.24 -2.72
N SER A 204 -10.52 -1.74 -3.91
CA SER A 204 -9.81 -1.00 -4.97
C SER A 204 -10.57 0.21 -5.48
N ASP A 205 -11.90 0.15 -5.53
CA ASP A 205 -12.73 1.28 -5.96
C ASP A 205 -12.94 2.31 -4.83
N LEU A 206 -13.01 1.85 -3.57
CA LEU A 206 -13.25 2.72 -2.42
C LEU A 206 -12.00 3.50 -1.98
N ILE A 207 -10.81 2.98 -2.24
CA ILE A 207 -9.57 3.59 -1.73
C ILE A 207 -9.26 4.95 -2.35
N ALA A 208 -9.81 5.26 -3.52
CA ALA A 208 -9.58 6.54 -4.19
C ALA A 208 -10.17 7.73 -3.41
N GLU A 209 -11.30 7.54 -2.71
CA GLU A 209 -11.85 8.55 -1.80
C GLU A 209 -10.92 8.76 -0.60
N ALA A 210 -10.40 7.67 -0.04
CA ALA A 210 -9.45 7.72 1.07
C ALA A 210 -8.18 8.48 0.70
N GLU A 211 -7.65 8.29 -0.50
CA GLU A 211 -6.48 9.03 -1.01
C GLU A 211 -6.74 10.55 -0.99
N GLN A 212 -7.91 10.99 -1.46
CA GLN A 212 -8.28 12.41 -1.44
C GLN A 212 -8.32 13.00 -0.01
N LEU A 213 -8.78 12.22 0.97
CA LEU A 213 -8.83 12.66 2.37
C LEU A 213 -7.42 12.72 2.98
N VAL A 214 -6.63 11.68 2.80
CA VAL A 214 -5.26 11.58 3.33
C VAL A 214 -4.33 12.57 2.63
N GLY A 215 -4.33 12.60 1.31
CA GLY A 215 -3.44 13.44 0.49
C GLY A 215 -3.69 14.93 0.66
N ASN A 216 -4.91 15.32 0.99
CA ASN A 216 -5.28 16.73 1.24
C ASN A 216 -5.35 17.10 2.73
N HIS A 217 -4.93 16.19 3.64
CA HIS A 217 -4.96 16.44 5.08
C HIS A 217 -6.33 16.91 5.58
N VAL A 218 -7.41 16.22 5.15
CA VAL A 218 -8.77 16.64 5.46
C VAL A 218 -9.06 16.41 6.95
N PRO A 219 -9.58 17.43 7.66
CA PRO A 219 -10.03 17.28 9.04
C PRO A 219 -11.08 16.18 9.17
N LEU A 220 -10.94 15.33 10.18
CA LEU A 220 -11.84 14.20 10.41
C LEU A 220 -13.30 14.65 10.53
N ALA A 221 -13.56 15.72 11.28
CA ALA A 221 -14.89 16.30 11.44
C ALA A 221 -15.52 16.81 10.15
N ASP A 222 -14.72 17.22 9.15
CA ASP A 222 -15.21 17.63 7.84
C ASP A 222 -15.44 16.41 6.94
N ALA A 223 -14.53 15.43 6.97
CA ALA A 223 -14.68 14.16 6.27
C ALA A 223 -15.94 13.40 6.72
N ALA A 224 -16.24 13.40 8.03
CA ALA A 224 -17.43 12.75 8.60
C ALA A 224 -18.76 13.36 8.12
N LYS A 225 -18.74 14.58 7.56
CA LYS A 225 -19.94 15.25 7.04
C LYS A 225 -20.16 15.06 5.55
N LEU A 226 -19.28 14.34 4.85
CA LEU A 226 -19.44 14.07 3.43
C LEU A 226 -20.68 13.21 3.17
N ILE A 227 -21.40 13.54 2.08
CA ILE A 227 -22.65 12.87 1.75
C ILE A 227 -22.38 11.73 0.76
N HIS A 228 -22.74 10.52 1.18
CA HIS A 228 -22.64 9.32 0.34
C HIS A 228 -24.01 8.93 -0.22
N PRO A 229 -24.11 8.60 -1.52
CA PRO A 229 -25.41 8.22 -2.12
C PRO A 229 -25.90 6.86 -1.60
N HIS A 230 -27.23 6.75 -1.40
CA HIS A 230 -27.88 5.50 -0.97
C HIS A 230 -28.63 4.84 -2.14
N PRO A 231 -28.59 3.49 -2.32
CA PRO A 231 -27.71 2.53 -1.61
C PRO A 231 -26.39 2.30 -2.39
N THR A 232 -25.26 2.51 -1.73
CA THR A 232 -23.93 2.28 -2.31
C THR A 232 -22.98 1.61 -1.33
N PHE A 233 -21.88 1.07 -1.82
CA PHE A 233 -20.81 0.56 -0.95
C PHE A 233 -20.05 1.68 -0.23
N SER A 234 -19.98 2.88 -0.83
CA SER A 234 -19.30 4.04 -0.25
C SER A 234 -19.97 4.59 1.02
N GLU A 235 -21.26 4.27 1.28
CA GLU A 235 -21.88 4.61 2.57
C GLU A 235 -21.11 4.03 3.76
N SER A 236 -20.47 2.86 3.59
CA SER A 236 -19.60 2.28 4.62
C SER A 236 -18.43 3.18 4.96
N PHE A 237 -17.98 3.99 4.00
CA PHE A 237 -16.90 4.96 4.23
C PHE A 237 -17.40 6.11 5.12
N GLY A 238 -18.54 6.69 4.80
CA GLY A 238 -19.18 7.73 5.62
C GLY A 238 -19.46 7.27 7.05
N GLU A 239 -20.00 6.05 7.21
CA GLU A 239 -20.26 5.46 8.52
C GLU A 239 -18.98 5.21 9.33
N ALA A 240 -17.88 4.81 8.66
CA ALA A 240 -16.59 4.63 9.31
C ALA A 240 -16.01 5.97 9.79
N LEU A 241 -16.12 7.02 8.97
CA LEU A 241 -15.68 8.37 9.33
C LEU A 241 -16.50 8.95 10.47
N LEU A 242 -17.85 8.83 10.42
CA LEU A 242 -18.73 9.25 11.51
C LEU A 242 -18.39 8.55 12.84
N LYS A 243 -18.11 7.24 12.78
CA LYS A 243 -17.70 6.49 13.97
C LYS A 243 -16.33 6.93 14.51
N ALA A 244 -15.43 7.38 13.63
CA ALA A 244 -14.10 7.83 14.02
C ALA A 244 -14.13 9.24 14.64
N ASP A 245 -15.06 10.07 14.21
CA ASP A 245 -15.26 11.46 14.73
C ASP A 245 -15.93 11.48 16.11
N GLY A 246 -16.68 10.43 16.49
CA GLY A 246 -17.39 10.25 17.78
C GLY A 246 -18.84 9.93 17.55
#